data_27b29b002ee4911339864c305cffd487
#
_entry.id   27b29b002ee4911339864c305cffd487
#
_cell.length_a   1.000
_cell.length_b   1.000
_cell.length_c   1.000
_cell.angle_alpha   90.00
_cell.angle_beta   90.00
_cell.angle_gamma   90.00
#
_symmetry.space_group_name_H-M   'P 1'
#
loop_
_entity.id
_entity.type
_entity.pdbx_description
1 polymer ?
#
loop_
_entity_poly.entity_id
_entity_poly.type
_entity_poly.pdbx_seq_one_letter_code
_entity_poly.pdbx_strand_id
1 'polypeptide(L)'
;MFPFRRLNILLSRGRGETKEPRNASLIVFLIAIVFIILGDVDSVAGIISMFFLITYGTLCLSSFLNHFGSSPSYRPRFKSKWFLSLAGFLLSVWVMFMISPLYTFIAYLVIILIYLFVENCNKDQKGLVNIFKGALFQLNRRLQVYMQKHQSSMETEEWRPAAICVSSHSFEREKILELMKWLSHQHGFGTYFHLIQGYYSKQTYKQSQVVLKQLIDNTKDRGSTLYIDTMISPSYTSAIAQVIQTPSISGMENNMVIFEYDKRHPDELCDILDNVNLVRAGNFDVGILAISEHFFRPVNGIHVWIREHDENNTNFMILLGYIIMSHADWKKSHIKIFLASAKEGYSEVKENLEERITAGRLPITLSNIEFIMLDEEHKFSDIVTERSSQAGLTIIGFHEDILK
;
A
#
# COMPACT_ATOMS: atom_id res chain seq x y z
N MET A 1 -30.62 -1.75 -12.24
CA MET A 1 -30.52 -1.73 -10.77
C MET A 1 -31.84 -2.05 -10.03
N PHE A 2 -32.97 -2.19 -10.73
CA PHE A 2 -34.30 -2.36 -10.15
C PHE A 2 -34.86 -3.80 -9.99
N PRO A 3 -34.44 -4.85 -10.69
CA PRO A 3 -35.12 -6.15 -10.60
C PRO A 3 -34.81 -6.90 -9.29
N PHE A 4 -33.61 -6.80 -8.73
CA PHE A 4 -33.21 -7.58 -7.54
C PHE A 4 -33.87 -7.12 -6.24
N ARG A 5 -34.15 -5.82 -6.07
CA ARG A 5 -34.87 -5.30 -4.91
C ARG A 5 -36.33 -5.79 -4.87
N ARG A 6 -36.94 -5.95 -6.05
CA ARG A 6 -38.29 -6.50 -6.18
C ARG A 6 -38.34 -8.00 -5.84
N LEU A 7 -37.31 -8.75 -6.24
CA LEU A 7 -37.24 -10.18 -5.95
C LEU A 7 -37.13 -10.45 -4.44
N ASN A 8 -36.31 -9.68 -3.73
CA ASN A 8 -36.19 -9.78 -2.27
C ASN A 8 -37.51 -9.47 -1.57
N ILE A 9 -38.22 -8.41 -2.00
CA ILE A 9 -39.54 -8.07 -1.45
C ILE A 9 -40.59 -9.14 -1.77
N LEU A 10 -40.55 -9.75 -2.95
CA LEU A 10 -41.47 -10.80 -3.36
C LEU A 10 -41.26 -12.09 -2.57
N LEU A 11 -40.02 -12.45 -2.26
CA LEU A 11 -39.67 -13.66 -1.52
C LEU A 11 -39.87 -13.52 -0.01
N SER A 12 -39.57 -12.34 0.54
CA SER A 12 -39.69 -12.07 2.00
C SER A 12 -41.08 -11.62 2.42
N ARG A 13 -41.99 -11.29 1.50
CA ARG A 13 -43.31 -10.76 1.82
C ARG A 13 -44.22 -11.86 2.36
N GLY A 14 -44.39 -11.87 3.67
CA GLY A 14 -45.37 -12.74 4.32
C GLY A 14 -46.82 -12.38 3.96
N ARG A 15 -47.65 -13.36 3.72
CA ARG A 15 -49.12 -13.24 3.50
C ARG A 15 -49.88 -14.02 4.60
N GLY A 16 -51.00 -13.46 5.03
CA GLY A 16 -51.85 -14.06 6.05
C GLY A 16 -51.53 -13.59 7.48
N GLU A 17 -52.32 -14.03 8.44
CA GLU A 17 -52.15 -13.69 9.86
C GLU A 17 -50.80 -14.18 10.43
N THR A 18 -50.27 -15.29 9.93
CA THR A 18 -49.00 -15.91 10.33
C THR A 18 -47.79 -15.33 9.62
N LYS A 19 -47.96 -14.35 8.67
CA LYS A 19 -46.92 -13.74 7.88
C LYS A 19 -45.96 -14.76 7.15
N GLU A 20 -46.51 -15.87 6.68
CA GLU A 20 -45.73 -16.91 6.00
C GLU A 20 -45.27 -16.46 4.63
N PRO A 21 -44.00 -16.71 4.24
CA PRO A 21 -43.44 -16.36 2.96
C PRO A 21 -43.82 -17.40 1.87
N ARG A 22 -45.08 -17.41 1.44
CA ARG A 22 -45.63 -18.40 0.49
C ARG A 22 -44.86 -18.51 -0.81
N ASN A 23 -44.32 -17.40 -1.32
CA ASN A 23 -43.53 -17.44 -2.55
C ASN A 23 -42.19 -18.16 -2.37
N ALA A 24 -41.53 -17.99 -1.21
CA ALA A 24 -40.32 -18.72 -0.90
C ALA A 24 -40.59 -20.21 -0.74
N SER A 25 -41.69 -20.58 -0.07
CA SER A 25 -42.10 -21.99 0.12
C SER A 25 -42.40 -22.66 -1.22
N LEU A 26 -43.01 -21.95 -2.18
CA LEU A 26 -43.29 -22.48 -3.51
C LEU A 26 -42.00 -22.73 -4.30
N ILE A 27 -41.00 -21.85 -4.21
CA ILE A 27 -39.69 -22.06 -4.84
C ILE A 27 -38.96 -23.26 -4.23
N VAL A 28 -38.96 -23.36 -2.90
CA VAL A 28 -38.35 -24.53 -2.21
C VAL A 28 -39.05 -25.82 -2.62
N PHE A 29 -40.38 -25.82 -2.75
CA PHE A 29 -41.16 -26.96 -3.21
C PHE A 29 -40.77 -27.37 -4.66
N LEU A 30 -40.66 -26.41 -5.58
CA LEU A 30 -40.22 -26.68 -6.95
C LEU A 30 -38.79 -27.25 -6.99
N ILE A 31 -37.88 -26.72 -6.21
CA ILE A 31 -36.51 -27.24 -6.09
C ILE A 31 -36.55 -28.69 -5.56
N ALA A 32 -37.36 -28.96 -4.53
CA ALA A 32 -37.50 -30.31 -3.99
C ALA A 32 -38.05 -31.31 -5.03
N ILE A 33 -39.04 -30.94 -5.84
CA ILE A 33 -39.55 -31.77 -6.93
C ILE A 33 -38.45 -32.09 -7.94
N VAL A 34 -37.64 -31.09 -8.35
CA VAL A 34 -36.52 -31.31 -9.28
C VAL A 34 -35.54 -32.33 -8.71
N PHE A 35 -35.17 -32.25 -7.44
CA PHE A 35 -34.29 -33.24 -6.79
C PHE A 35 -34.91 -34.65 -6.69
N ILE A 36 -36.22 -34.72 -6.46
CA ILE A 36 -36.93 -36.03 -6.41
C ILE A 36 -36.96 -36.69 -7.79
N ILE A 37 -37.14 -35.91 -8.86
CA ILE A 37 -37.23 -36.44 -10.22
C ILE A 37 -35.84 -36.82 -10.80
N LEU A 38 -34.82 -36.05 -10.50
CA LEU A 38 -33.48 -36.17 -11.05
C LEU A 38 -32.51 -37.01 -10.18
N GLY A 39 -32.87 -37.21 -8.90
CA GLY A 39 -31.92 -37.71 -7.92
C GLY A 39 -32.07 -39.20 -7.63
N ASP A 40 -30.96 -39.93 -7.66
CA ASP A 40 -30.76 -41.12 -6.90
C ASP A 40 -30.68 -40.78 -5.40
N VAL A 41 -31.19 -41.67 -4.55
CA VAL A 41 -31.25 -41.47 -3.09
C VAL A 41 -29.87 -41.16 -2.49
N ASP A 42 -28.85 -41.87 -2.98
CA ASP A 42 -27.46 -41.66 -2.51
C ASP A 42 -26.91 -40.31 -2.87
N SER A 43 -27.23 -39.81 -4.06
CA SER A 43 -26.84 -38.45 -4.51
C SER A 43 -27.52 -37.37 -3.67
N VAL A 44 -28.80 -37.53 -3.36
CA VAL A 44 -29.55 -36.59 -2.52
C VAL A 44 -29.02 -36.59 -1.09
N ALA A 45 -28.73 -37.75 -0.52
CA ALA A 45 -28.13 -37.90 0.81
C ALA A 45 -26.76 -37.20 0.90
N GLY A 46 -25.93 -37.35 -0.14
CA GLY A 46 -24.63 -36.69 -0.28
C GLY A 46 -24.78 -35.17 -0.25
N ILE A 47 -25.71 -34.63 -1.04
CA ILE A 47 -25.95 -33.15 -1.09
C ILE A 47 -26.44 -32.61 0.26
N ILE A 48 -27.38 -33.32 0.91
CA ILE A 48 -27.89 -32.93 2.24
C ILE A 48 -26.74 -32.92 3.26
N SER A 49 -25.90 -33.95 3.27
CA SER A 49 -24.73 -34.04 4.15
C SER A 49 -23.78 -32.85 3.95
N MET A 50 -23.55 -32.48 2.68
CA MET A 50 -22.72 -31.28 2.36
C MET A 50 -23.30 -29.99 2.95
N PHE A 51 -24.61 -29.77 2.81
CA PHE A 51 -25.26 -28.58 3.39
C PHE A 51 -25.18 -28.54 4.92
N PHE A 52 -25.31 -29.70 5.58
CA PHE A 52 -25.12 -29.77 7.05
C PHE A 52 -23.67 -29.45 7.42
N LEU A 53 -22.69 -30.04 6.78
CA LEU A 53 -21.27 -29.79 7.05
C LEU A 53 -20.90 -28.33 6.81
N ILE A 54 -21.41 -27.70 5.75
CA ILE A 54 -21.21 -26.26 5.49
C ILE A 54 -21.84 -25.42 6.57
N THR A 55 -23.07 -25.74 6.99
CA THR A 55 -23.76 -24.98 8.02
C THR A 55 -23.01 -25.03 9.35
N TYR A 56 -22.60 -26.21 9.79
CA TYR A 56 -21.81 -26.35 11.02
C TYR A 56 -20.41 -25.77 10.87
N GLY A 57 -19.76 -25.95 9.71
CA GLY A 57 -18.48 -25.32 9.41
C GLY A 57 -18.54 -23.80 9.45
N THR A 58 -19.56 -23.17 8.88
CA THR A 58 -19.73 -21.71 8.92
C THR A 58 -20.05 -21.20 10.32
N LEU A 59 -20.79 -21.94 11.14
CA LEU A 59 -20.98 -21.62 12.56
C LEU A 59 -19.63 -21.66 13.32
N CYS A 60 -18.84 -22.69 13.09
CA CYS A 60 -17.49 -22.81 13.66
C CYS A 60 -16.58 -21.65 13.20
N LEU A 61 -16.60 -21.32 11.90
CA LEU A 61 -15.84 -20.17 11.36
C LEU A 61 -16.30 -18.84 11.99
N SER A 62 -17.59 -18.60 12.08
CA SER A 62 -18.14 -17.41 12.73
C SER A 62 -17.74 -17.31 14.20
N SER A 63 -17.80 -18.43 14.93
CA SER A 63 -17.34 -18.52 16.31
C SER A 63 -15.84 -18.23 16.43
N PHE A 64 -15.02 -18.80 15.54
CA PHE A 64 -13.58 -18.53 15.48
C PHE A 64 -13.30 -17.05 15.26
N LEU A 65 -13.91 -16.43 14.25
CA LEU A 65 -13.69 -15.02 13.91
C LEU A 65 -14.09 -14.09 15.05
N ASN A 66 -15.21 -14.38 15.75
CA ASN A 66 -15.64 -13.58 16.88
C ASN A 66 -14.72 -13.73 18.10
N HIS A 67 -14.27 -14.93 18.43
CA HIS A 67 -13.30 -15.16 19.50
C HIS A 67 -11.94 -14.57 19.19
N PHE A 68 -11.44 -14.79 17.98
CA PHE A 68 -10.15 -14.26 17.53
C PHE A 68 -10.17 -12.74 17.41
N GLY A 69 -11.25 -12.18 16.87
CA GLY A 69 -11.45 -10.73 16.74
C GLY A 69 -11.61 -9.99 18.06
N SER A 70 -11.85 -10.72 19.15
CA SER A 70 -12.00 -10.17 20.53
C SER A 70 -12.88 -8.91 20.58
N SER A 71 -14.02 -8.93 19.88
CA SER A 71 -14.94 -7.79 19.87
C SER A 71 -15.43 -7.48 21.27
N PRO A 72 -15.37 -6.22 21.76
CA PRO A 72 -15.85 -5.85 23.10
C PRO A 72 -17.34 -6.14 23.32
N SER A 73 -18.12 -6.18 22.25
CA SER A 73 -19.56 -6.50 22.27
C SER A 73 -19.86 -8.01 22.32
N TYR A 74 -18.88 -8.85 21.99
CA TYR A 74 -19.03 -10.31 22.02
C TYR A 74 -18.75 -10.84 23.43
N ARG A 75 -19.81 -11.14 24.18
CA ARG A 75 -19.76 -11.64 25.58
C ARG A 75 -20.46 -12.99 25.69
N PRO A 76 -19.85 -14.08 25.21
CA PRO A 76 -20.45 -15.40 25.29
C PRO A 76 -20.54 -15.86 26.75
N ARG A 77 -21.65 -16.51 27.11
CA ARG A 77 -21.80 -17.16 28.43
C ARG A 77 -20.82 -18.33 28.57
N PHE A 78 -20.55 -19.04 27.50
CA PHE A 78 -19.60 -20.15 27.43
C PHE A 78 -18.30 -19.71 26.75
N LYS A 79 -17.16 -19.84 27.43
CA LYS A 79 -15.85 -19.47 26.92
C LYS A 79 -15.20 -20.70 26.29
N SER A 80 -15.26 -20.84 24.97
CA SER A 80 -14.46 -21.81 24.22
C SER A 80 -13.14 -21.18 23.78
N LYS A 81 -12.13 -22.03 23.55
CA LYS A 81 -10.86 -21.56 22.97
C LYS A 81 -11.01 -21.42 21.46
N TRP A 82 -10.50 -20.34 20.89
CA TRP A 82 -10.63 -20.00 19.47
C TRP A 82 -10.15 -21.11 18.52
N PHE A 83 -9.10 -21.85 18.90
CA PHE A 83 -8.55 -22.91 18.08
C PHE A 83 -9.49 -24.13 17.95
N LEU A 84 -10.36 -24.39 18.93
CA LEU A 84 -11.37 -25.46 18.82
C LEU A 84 -12.39 -25.16 17.73
N SER A 85 -12.80 -23.90 17.64
CA SER A 85 -13.72 -23.46 16.58
C SER A 85 -13.06 -23.52 15.20
N LEU A 86 -11.77 -23.16 15.10
CA LEU A 86 -11.01 -23.29 13.88
C LEU A 86 -10.84 -24.76 13.47
N ALA A 87 -10.49 -25.63 14.43
CA ALA A 87 -10.39 -27.06 14.19
C ALA A 87 -11.72 -27.67 13.69
N GLY A 88 -12.84 -27.27 14.30
CA GLY A 88 -14.17 -27.71 13.85
C GLY A 88 -14.48 -27.27 12.41
N PHE A 89 -14.11 -26.04 12.03
CA PHE A 89 -14.25 -25.60 10.64
C PHE A 89 -13.37 -26.41 9.67
N LEU A 90 -12.08 -26.57 9.99
CA LEU A 90 -11.14 -27.32 9.14
C LEU A 90 -11.54 -28.78 8.98
N LEU A 91 -12.00 -29.42 10.07
CA LEU A 91 -12.52 -30.79 10.03
C LEU A 91 -13.78 -30.91 9.17
N SER A 92 -14.70 -29.95 9.26
CA SER A 92 -15.90 -29.94 8.42
C SER A 92 -15.52 -29.86 6.92
N VAL A 93 -14.59 -28.97 6.58
CA VAL A 93 -14.08 -28.84 5.20
C VAL A 93 -13.39 -30.13 4.76
N TRP A 94 -12.54 -30.70 5.61
CA TRP A 94 -11.84 -31.96 5.33
C TRP A 94 -12.83 -33.10 5.02
N VAL A 95 -13.84 -33.29 5.87
CA VAL A 95 -14.85 -34.33 5.69
C VAL A 95 -15.63 -34.12 4.39
N MET A 96 -15.96 -32.89 4.02
CA MET A 96 -16.63 -32.57 2.76
C MET A 96 -15.80 -33.04 1.56
N PHE A 97 -14.50 -32.79 1.54
CA PHE A 97 -13.61 -33.24 0.47
C PHE A 97 -13.47 -34.78 0.44
N MET A 98 -13.51 -35.45 1.60
CA MET A 98 -13.46 -36.91 1.69
C MET A 98 -14.74 -37.57 1.15
N ILE A 99 -15.90 -36.93 1.31
CA ILE A 99 -17.16 -37.44 0.80
C ILE A 99 -17.23 -37.31 -0.72
N SER A 100 -17.07 -36.08 -1.24
CA SER A 100 -17.03 -35.82 -2.68
C SER A 100 -16.45 -34.43 -2.97
N PRO A 101 -15.28 -34.37 -3.62
CA PRO A 101 -14.70 -33.08 -4.03
C PRO A 101 -15.61 -32.27 -4.95
N LEU A 102 -16.28 -32.95 -5.91
CA LEU A 102 -17.13 -32.26 -6.89
C LEU A 102 -18.31 -31.55 -6.22
N TYR A 103 -19.06 -32.27 -5.35
CA TYR A 103 -20.20 -31.65 -4.64
C TYR A 103 -19.72 -30.55 -3.67
N THR A 104 -18.53 -30.68 -3.09
CA THR A 104 -17.92 -29.65 -2.25
C THR A 104 -17.70 -28.35 -3.02
N PHE A 105 -17.11 -28.41 -4.20
CA PHE A 105 -16.93 -27.24 -5.05
C PHE A 105 -18.25 -26.59 -5.46
N ILE A 106 -19.24 -27.41 -5.86
CA ILE A 106 -20.57 -26.93 -6.23
C ILE A 106 -21.23 -26.22 -5.05
N ALA A 107 -21.16 -26.80 -3.86
CA ALA A 107 -21.76 -26.24 -2.67
C ALA A 107 -21.12 -24.91 -2.26
N TYR A 108 -19.78 -24.79 -2.31
CA TYR A 108 -19.11 -23.49 -2.08
C TYR A 108 -19.44 -22.48 -3.17
N LEU A 109 -19.52 -22.88 -4.42
CA LEU A 109 -19.93 -21.98 -5.51
C LEU A 109 -21.33 -21.39 -5.25
N VAL A 110 -22.30 -22.25 -4.86
CA VAL A 110 -23.66 -21.82 -4.54
C VAL A 110 -23.67 -20.84 -3.36
N ILE A 111 -22.90 -21.11 -2.31
CA ILE A 111 -22.82 -20.20 -1.15
C ILE A 111 -22.20 -18.87 -1.52
N ILE A 112 -21.12 -18.85 -2.30
CA ILE A 112 -20.50 -17.63 -2.78
C ILE A 112 -21.48 -16.82 -3.63
N LEU A 113 -22.23 -17.45 -4.52
CA LEU A 113 -23.26 -16.79 -5.33
C LEU A 113 -24.37 -16.20 -4.45
N ILE A 114 -24.85 -16.95 -3.46
CA ILE A 114 -25.85 -16.45 -2.49
C ILE A 114 -25.29 -15.28 -1.70
N TYR A 115 -24.02 -15.37 -1.24
CA TYR A 115 -23.35 -14.29 -0.52
C TYR A 115 -23.28 -13.01 -1.36
N LEU A 116 -22.77 -13.10 -2.60
CA LEU A 116 -22.70 -11.97 -3.53
C LEU A 116 -24.08 -11.37 -3.83
N PHE A 117 -25.08 -12.23 -3.95
CA PHE A 117 -26.45 -11.80 -4.12
C PHE A 117 -26.98 -11.01 -2.92
N VAL A 118 -26.77 -11.52 -1.72
CA VAL A 118 -27.21 -10.88 -0.45
C VAL A 118 -26.45 -9.56 -0.23
N GLU A 119 -25.15 -9.53 -0.48
CA GLU A 119 -24.31 -8.33 -0.38
C GLU A 119 -24.78 -7.22 -1.32
N ASN A 120 -25.10 -7.57 -2.55
CA ASN A 120 -25.62 -6.61 -3.53
C ASN A 120 -27.04 -6.09 -3.19
N CYS A 121 -27.84 -6.92 -2.52
CA CYS A 121 -29.20 -6.54 -2.09
C CYS A 121 -29.20 -5.69 -0.80
N ASN A 122 -28.26 -5.90 0.12
CA ASN A 122 -28.23 -5.32 1.46
C ASN A 122 -26.99 -4.44 1.70
N LYS A 123 -26.81 -3.42 0.89
CA LYS A 123 -25.67 -2.47 1.01
C LYS A 123 -25.56 -1.75 2.36
N ASP A 124 -26.65 -1.72 3.14
CA ASP A 124 -26.71 -1.00 4.41
C ASP A 124 -26.33 -1.84 5.64
N GLN A 125 -26.22 -3.16 5.50
CA GLN A 125 -25.89 -4.05 6.62
C GLN A 125 -24.44 -4.54 6.57
N LYS A 126 -23.58 -3.92 7.38
CA LYS A 126 -22.13 -4.20 7.46
C LYS A 126 -21.75 -5.35 8.42
N GLY A 127 -22.65 -6.30 8.69
CA GLY A 127 -22.45 -7.31 9.74
C GLY A 127 -21.20 -8.18 9.56
N LEU A 128 -21.04 -8.81 8.39
CA LEU A 128 -19.87 -9.67 8.09
C LEU A 128 -18.58 -8.87 8.02
N VAL A 129 -18.61 -7.68 7.42
CA VAL A 129 -17.43 -6.78 7.33
C VAL A 129 -16.91 -6.44 8.73
N ASN A 130 -17.79 -6.25 9.72
CA ASN A 130 -17.37 -5.93 11.09
C ASN A 130 -16.71 -7.12 11.81
N ILE A 131 -17.14 -8.34 11.54
CA ILE A 131 -16.53 -9.56 12.09
C ILE A 131 -15.11 -9.73 11.53
N PHE A 132 -14.95 -9.58 10.22
CA PHE A 132 -13.63 -9.65 9.58
C PHE A 132 -12.71 -8.50 10.02
N LYS A 133 -13.23 -7.28 10.20
CA LYS A 133 -12.45 -6.16 10.75
C LYS A 133 -11.85 -6.47 12.11
N GLY A 134 -12.60 -7.12 13.00
CA GLY A 134 -12.08 -7.53 14.30
C GLY A 134 -10.91 -8.53 14.19
N ALA A 135 -11.06 -9.53 13.34
CA ALA A 135 -10.01 -10.51 13.10
C ALA A 135 -8.75 -9.88 12.47
N LEU A 136 -8.94 -9.02 11.45
CA LEU A 136 -7.85 -8.26 10.81
C LEU A 136 -7.13 -7.34 11.81
N PHE A 137 -7.89 -6.64 12.67
CA PHE A 137 -7.31 -5.81 13.73
C PHE A 137 -6.41 -6.62 14.66
N GLN A 138 -6.85 -7.79 15.12
CA GLN A 138 -6.06 -8.63 16.00
C GLN A 138 -4.82 -9.22 15.32
N LEU A 139 -4.93 -9.57 14.04
CA LEU A 139 -3.79 -10.03 13.24
C LEU A 139 -2.76 -8.91 13.09
N ASN A 140 -3.20 -7.74 12.63
CA ASN A 140 -2.35 -6.56 12.46
C ASN A 140 -1.64 -6.19 13.78
N ARG A 141 -2.40 -6.11 14.89
CA ARG A 141 -1.83 -5.83 16.22
C ARG A 141 -0.74 -6.83 16.60
N ARG A 142 -0.98 -8.12 16.39
CA ARG A 142 0.00 -9.16 16.74
C ARG A 142 1.25 -9.06 15.87
N LEU A 143 1.07 -8.82 14.57
CA LEU A 143 2.18 -8.66 13.63
C LEU A 143 3.03 -7.43 13.97
N GLN A 144 2.39 -6.27 14.21
CA GLN A 144 3.13 -5.05 14.56
C GLN A 144 3.90 -5.19 15.87
N VAL A 145 3.27 -5.74 16.92
CA VAL A 145 3.96 -5.97 18.20
C VAL A 145 5.08 -7.02 18.05
N TYR A 146 4.89 -8.03 17.21
CA TYR A 146 5.93 -9.02 16.93
C TYR A 146 7.12 -8.38 16.21
N MET A 147 6.87 -7.58 15.17
CA MET A 147 7.91 -6.86 14.43
C MET A 147 8.69 -5.92 15.34
N GLN A 148 8.00 -5.12 16.16
CA GLN A 148 8.64 -4.22 17.11
C GLN A 148 9.56 -4.95 18.10
N LYS A 149 9.14 -6.10 18.62
CA LYS A 149 9.95 -6.88 19.58
C LYS A 149 11.16 -7.59 18.96
N HIS A 150 11.13 -7.82 17.65
CA HIS A 150 12.19 -8.55 16.94
C HIS A 150 12.94 -7.65 15.95
N GLN A 151 12.78 -6.34 16.05
CA GLN A 151 13.37 -5.37 15.14
C GLN A 151 14.89 -5.51 15.03
N SER A 152 15.58 -5.63 16.15
CA SER A 152 17.04 -5.83 16.19
C SER A 152 17.52 -7.15 15.56
N SER A 153 16.66 -8.15 15.42
CA SER A 153 16.97 -9.41 14.74
C SER A 153 16.52 -9.43 13.28
N MET A 154 15.70 -8.45 12.87
CA MET A 154 15.22 -8.24 11.51
C MET A 154 15.95 -7.11 10.78
N GLU A 155 16.99 -6.53 11.36
CA GLU A 155 17.95 -5.69 10.64
C GLU A 155 18.66 -6.55 9.59
N THR A 156 17.89 -6.90 8.58
CA THR A 156 18.41 -7.52 7.37
C THR A 156 19.14 -6.46 6.57
N GLU A 157 20.20 -6.89 5.94
CA GLU A 157 21.10 -6.09 5.11
C GLU A 157 20.41 -5.36 3.93
N GLU A 158 19.11 -5.55 3.73
CA GLU A 158 18.34 -4.93 2.63
C GLU A 158 17.65 -3.64 3.09
N TRP A 159 18.21 -2.51 2.69
CA TRP A 159 17.55 -1.22 2.82
C TRP A 159 16.28 -1.17 1.95
N ARG A 160 15.16 -0.73 2.55
CA ARG A 160 13.88 -0.53 1.86
C ARG A 160 13.33 0.85 2.20
N PRO A 161 12.82 1.63 1.22
CA PRO A 161 12.29 2.95 1.52
C PRO A 161 10.99 2.85 2.35
N ALA A 162 11.03 3.38 3.55
CA ALA A 162 9.85 3.71 4.34
C ALA A 162 9.75 5.25 4.37
N ALA A 163 9.22 5.78 3.27
CA ALA A 163 9.29 7.19 2.95
C ALA A 163 8.11 7.98 3.53
N ILE A 164 8.40 9.15 4.07
CA ILE A 164 7.41 10.10 4.56
C ILE A 164 7.49 11.37 3.71
N CYS A 165 6.34 11.93 3.39
CA CYS A 165 6.22 13.26 2.81
C CYS A 165 5.17 14.07 3.57
N VAL A 166 5.48 15.35 3.85
CA VAL A 166 4.56 16.32 4.42
C VAL A 166 4.43 17.49 3.46
N SER A 167 3.22 17.78 3.01
CA SER A 167 2.97 18.90 2.10
C SER A 167 1.64 19.59 2.38
N SER A 168 1.59 20.90 2.23
CA SER A 168 0.35 21.70 2.26
C SER A 168 -0.30 21.84 0.88
N HIS A 169 0.40 21.45 -0.20
CA HIS A 169 0.01 21.69 -1.59
C HIS A 169 -0.51 20.43 -2.32
N SER A 170 -1.09 19.49 -1.60
CA SER A 170 -1.48 18.16 -2.12
C SER A 170 -2.44 18.17 -3.30
N PHE A 171 -3.24 19.21 -3.46
CA PHE A 171 -4.18 19.36 -4.58
C PHE A 171 -3.59 20.07 -5.80
N GLU A 172 -2.46 20.76 -5.62
CA GLU A 172 -1.79 21.53 -6.65
C GLU A 172 -0.56 20.79 -7.20
N ARG A 173 0.07 19.95 -6.38
CA ARG A 173 1.35 19.28 -6.66
C ARG A 173 1.19 17.77 -6.68
N GLU A 174 0.60 17.24 -7.75
CA GLU A 174 0.36 15.79 -7.88
C GLU A 174 1.66 14.97 -8.08
N LYS A 175 2.74 15.58 -8.55
CA LYS A 175 4.00 14.89 -8.88
C LYS A 175 4.66 14.21 -7.69
N ILE A 176 4.55 14.81 -6.51
CA ILE A 176 5.07 14.19 -5.30
C ILE A 176 4.31 12.89 -4.97
N LEU A 177 3.00 12.86 -5.17
CA LEU A 177 2.19 11.66 -4.97
C LEU A 177 2.57 10.55 -5.97
N GLU A 178 2.91 10.93 -7.21
CA GLU A 178 3.41 9.98 -8.20
C GLU A 178 4.78 9.40 -7.80
N LEU A 179 5.73 10.24 -7.38
CA LEU A 179 7.03 9.79 -6.90
C LEU A 179 6.88 8.85 -5.69
N MET A 180 6.09 9.26 -4.70
CA MET A 180 5.83 8.46 -3.51
C MET A 180 5.16 7.12 -3.85
N LYS A 181 4.24 7.09 -4.82
CA LYS A 181 3.61 5.88 -5.35
C LYS A 181 4.66 4.92 -5.95
N TRP A 182 5.61 5.43 -6.72
CA TRP A 182 6.66 4.59 -7.33
C TRP A 182 7.61 4.00 -6.29
N LEU A 183 8.00 4.79 -5.30
CA LEU A 183 8.87 4.33 -4.21
C LEU A 183 8.20 3.29 -3.30
N SER A 184 6.87 3.38 -3.12
CA SER A 184 6.12 2.51 -2.22
C SER A 184 5.53 1.27 -2.88
N HIS A 185 5.73 1.07 -4.20
CA HIS A 185 5.00 0.04 -4.95
C HIS A 185 5.29 -1.40 -4.50
N GLN A 186 6.51 -1.88 -4.63
CA GLN A 186 6.88 -3.27 -4.31
C GLN A 186 7.91 -3.37 -3.20
N HIS A 187 8.82 -2.43 -3.13
CA HIS A 187 10.01 -2.51 -2.30
C HIS A 187 9.92 -1.65 -1.04
N GLY A 188 8.95 -0.72 -0.96
CA GLY A 188 8.86 0.23 0.10
C GLY A 188 7.45 0.47 0.64
N PHE A 189 7.36 1.38 1.59
CA PHE A 189 6.12 1.90 2.13
C PHE A 189 6.15 3.43 2.11
N GLY A 190 5.08 4.05 1.64
CA GLY A 190 4.97 5.50 1.56
C GLY A 190 3.84 6.03 2.43
N THR A 191 4.15 7.01 3.25
CA THR A 191 3.17 7.75 4.05
C THR A 191 3.16 9.20 3.63
N TYR A 192 2.02 9.69 3.21
CA TYR A 192 1.84 11.07 2.79
C TYR A 192 0.91 11.81 3.75
N PHE A 193 1.39 12.92 4.31
CA PHE A 193 0.62 13.78 5.19
C PHE A 193 0.29 15.10 4.53
N HIS A 194 -0.99 15.41 4.41
CA HIS A 194 -1.43 16.75 4.06
C HIS A 194 -1.41 17.63 5.30
N LEU A 195 -0.60 18.68 5.27
CA LEU A 195 -0.47 19.64 6.37
C LEU A 195 -1.61 20.67 6.34
N ILE A 196 -2.34 20.72 7.42
CA ILE A 196 -3.28 21.81 7.72
C ILE A 196 -2.61 22.71 8.75
N GLN A 197 -2.18 23.90 8.31
CA GLN A 197 -1.51 24.83 9.20
C GLN A 197 -2.49 25.44 10.22
N GLY A 198 -2.17 25.31 11.49
CA GLY A 198 -2.99 25.81 12.58
C GLY A 198 -2.89 24.97 13.85
N TYR A 199 -3.67 25.36 14.85
CA TYR A 199 -3.76 24.62 16.12
C TYR A 199 -4.89 23.60 16.08
N TYR A 200 -4.69 22.48 16.79
CA TYR A 200 -5.71 21.44 16.89
C TYR A 200 -6.96 21.97 17.59
N SER A 201 -8.09 21.92 16.92
CA SER A 201 -9.40 22.35 17.39
C SER A 201 -10.52 21.50 16.77
N LYS A 202 -11.73 21.62 17.30
CA LYS A 202 -12.90 20.92 16.71
C LYS A 202 -13.15 21.35 15.25
N GLN A 203 -12.81 22.59 14.91
CA GLN A 203 -12.99 23.13 13.56
C GLN A 203 -11.94 22.55 12.60
N THR A 204 -10.65 22.67 12.97
CA THR A 204 -9.53 22.15 12.15
C THR A 204 -9.60 20.64 12.01
N TYR A 205 -10.06 19.90 13.05
CA TYR A 205 -10.31 18.46 12.96
C TYR A 205 -11.41 18.14 11.96
N LYS A 206 -12.54 18.85 11.95
CA LYS A 206 -13.58 18.64 10.92
C LYS A 206 -13.07 18.92 9.52
N GLN A 207 -12.29 19.97 9.36
CA GLN A 207 -11.64 20.31 8.08
C GLN A 207 -10.72 19.16 7.63
N SER A 208 -9.90 18.64 8.52
CA SER A 208 -8.97 17.54 8.21
C SER A 208 -9.70 16.30 7.70
N GLN A 209 -10.84 15.94 8.29
CA GLN A 209 -11.63 14.78 7.85
C GLN A 209 -12.22 14.98 6.44
N VAL A 210 -12.62 16.20 6.10
CA VAL A 210 -13.13 16.50 4.75
C VAL A 210 -12.00 16.42 3.72
N VAL A 211 -10.86 17.04 4.01
CA VAL A 211 -9.67 17.02 3.16
C VAL A 211 -9.15 15.58 2.97
N LEU A 212 -9.04 14.82 4.04
CA LEU A 212 -8.61 13.43 3.97
C LEU A 212 -9.50 12.60 3.04
N LYS A 213 -10.83 12.76 3.17
CA LYS A 213 -11.77 12.06 2.30
C LYS A 213 -11.58 12.43 0.83
N GLN A 214 -11.41 13.72 0.53
CA GLN A 214 -11.15 14.20 -0.83
C GLN A 214 -9.85 13.63 -1.40
N LEU A 215 -8.76 13.63 -0.61
CA LEU A 215 -7.48 13.07 -1.04
C LEU A 215 -7.57 11.56 -1.31
N ILE A 216 -8.23 10.80 -0.43
CA ILE A 216 -8.43 9.37 -0.62
C ILE A 216 -9.28 9.12 -1.88
N ASP A 217 -10.34 9.87 -2.09
CA ASP A 217 -11.22 9.69 -3.26
C ASP A 217 -10.48 10.02 -4.57
N ASN A 218 -9.63 11.05 -4.59
CA ASN A 218 -8.81 11.42 -5.77
C ASN A 218 -7.71 10.38 -6.10
N THR A 219 -7.26 9.62 -5.11
CA THR A 219 -6.16 8.65 -5.29
C THR A 219 -6.64 7.22 -5.53
N LYS A 220 -7.90 6.89 -5.24
CA LYS A 220 -8.48 5.55 -5.41
C LYS A 220 -8.38 5.01 -6.85
N ASP A 221 -8.66 5.86 -7.84
CA ASP A 221 -8.70 5.45 -9.24
C ASP A 221 -7.30 5.27 -9.85
N ARG A 222 -6.25 5.71 -9.14
CA ARG A 222 -4.86 5.67 -9.61
C ARG A 222 -4.09 4.42 -9.15
N GLY A 223 -4.75 3.43 -8.51
CA GLY A 223 -4.11 2.21 -8.02
C GLY A 223 -2.99 2.48 -7.01
N SER A 224 -3.11 3.53 -6.22
CA SER A 224 -2.09 3.96 -5.28
C SER A 224 -2.01 3.01 -4.08
N THR A 225 -0.79 2.57 -3.74
CA THR A 225 -0.45 1.82 -2.51
C THR A 225 -0.02 2.75 -1.38
N LEU A 226 -0.15 4.06 -1.59
CA LEU A 226 0.28 5.10 -0.66
C LEU A 226 -0.69 5.22 0.51
N TYR A 227 -0.17 5.27 1.73
CA TYR A 227 -0.95 5.61 2.91
C TYR A 227 -1.06 7.13 3.03
N ILE A 228 -2.27 7.66 3.02
CA ILE A 228 -2.54 9.10 3.05
C ILE A 228 -3.26 9.44 4.33
N ASP A 229 -2.78 10.49 5.01
CA ASP A 229 -3.42 11.06 6.18
C ASP A 229 -3.29 12.59 6.18
N THR A 230 -3.85 13.24 7.17
CA THR A 230 -3.77 14.68 7.39
C THR A 230 -3.10 14.99 8.72
N MET A 231 -2.33 16.06 8.76
CA MET A 231 -1.68 16.55 9.97
C MET A 231 -2.04 17.99 10.23
N ILE A 232 -2.43 18.29 11.47
CA ILE A 232 -2.69 19.66 11.92
C ILE A 232 -1.48 20.10 12.76
N SER A 233 -0.76 21.11 12.31
CA SER A 233 0.42 21.63 13.01
C SER A 233 0.54 23.14 12.82
N PRO A 234 1.07 23.89 13.81
CA PRO A 234 1.20 25.35 13.74
C PRO A 234 2.24 25.80 12.70
N SER A 235 3.23 24.97 12.41
CA SER A 235 4.27 25.27 11.42
C SER A 235 4.71 24.03 10.69
N TYR A 236 5.37 24.20 9.54
CA TYR A 236 5.95 23.11 8.76
C TYR A 236 7.02 22.36 9.56
N THR A 237 7.94 23.07 10.20
CA THR A 237 8.99 22.46 11.05
C THR A 237 8.40 21.63 12.19
N SER A 238 7.34 22.13 12.85
CA SER A 238 6.66 21.36 13.88
C SER A 238 6.01 20.09 13.31
N ALA A 239 5.46 20.15 12.11
CA ALA A 239 4.89 18.98 11.43
C ALA A 239 5.97 17.94 11.14
N ILE A 240 7.10 18.34 10.56
CA ILE A 240 8.25 17.45 10.31
C ILE A 240 8.74 16.82 11.62
N ALA A 241 8.94 17.60 12.66
CA ALA A 241 9.39 17.10 13.97
C ALA A 241 8.40 16.09 14.59
N GLN A 242 7.11 16.27 14.37
CA GLN A 242 6.08 15.32 14.82
C GLN A 242 6.13 14.01 14.02
N VAL A 243 6.22 14.11 12.70
CA VAL A 243 6.14 12.94 11.81
C VAL A 243 7.34 12.02 11.96
N ILE A 244 8.56 12.54 12.06
CA ILE A 244 9.77 11.73 12.23
C ILE A 244 9.81 10.97 13.57
N GLN A 245 9.06 11.43 14.58
CA GLN A 245 8.94 10.78 15.89
C GLN A 245 7.77 9.78 15.97
N THR A 246 6.87 9.76 14.97
CA THR A 246 5.74 8.83 14.99
C THR A 246 6.15 7.46 14.47
N PRO A 247 5.70 6.37 15.12
CA PRO A 247 5.94 5.03 14.61
C PRO A 247 5.36 4.85 13.20
N SER A 248 6.06 4.12 12.37
CA SER A 248 5.56 3.78 11.04
C SER A 248 4.33 2.88 11.13
N ILE A 249 3.40 3.10 10.21
CA ILE A 249 2.21 2.27 10.06
C ILE A 249 2.55 0.92 9.43
N SER A 250 3.65 0.83 8.69
CA SER A 250 4.12 -0.40 8.05
C SER A 250 4.63 -1.46 9.05
N GLY A 251 4.96 -1.06 10.27
CA GLY A 251 5.64 -1.91 11.27
C GLY A 251 7.16 -1.96 11.11
N MET A 252 7.71 -1.32 10.06
CA MET A 252 9.15 -1.03 9.91
C MET A 252 9.39 0.41 10.31
N GLU A 253 10.59 0.78 10.75
CA GLU A 253 10.90 2.18 11.01
C GLU A 253 10.88 3.02 9.73
N ASN A 254 10.40 4.24 9.86
CA ASN A 254 10.54 5.22 8.78
C ASN A 254 12.02 5.60 8.67
N ASN A 255 12.54 5.63 7.45
CA ASN A 255 13.97 5.86 7.21
C ASN A 255 14.25 6.94 6.16
N MET A 256 13.21 7.50 5.52
CA MET A 256 13.38 8.49 4.47
C MET A 256 12.33 9.59 4.59
N VAL A 257 12.75 10.84 4.41
CA VAL A 257 11.85 12.00 4.26
C VAL A 257 12.02 12.59 2.88
N ILE A 258 10.89 12.81 2.19
CA ILE A 258 10.88 13.45 0.88
C ILE A 258 10.23 14.82 1.00
N PHE A 259 10.99 15.83 0.69
CA PHE A 259 10.54 17.21 0.56
C PHE A 259 10.18 17.52 -0.89
N GLU A 260 9.37 18.54 -1.09
CA GLU A 260 9.04 19.08 -2.40
C GLU A 260 9.10 20.61 -2.43
N TYR A 261 9.54 21.16 -3.54
CA TYR A 261 9.41 22.59 -3.81
C TYR A 261 9.14 22.85 -5.29
N ASP A 262 8.49 23.97 -5.59
CA ASP A 262 8.27 24.41 -6.96
C ASP A 262 9.46 25.27 -7.43
N LYS A 263 10.06 24.93 -8.56
CA LYS A 263 11.18 25.71 -9.14
C LYS A 263 10.85 27.19 -9.41
N ARG A 264 9.56 27.52 -9.49
CA ARG A 264 9.08 28.92 -9.62
C ARG A 264 9.12 29.68 -8.30
N HIS A 265 9.14 28.97 -7.18
CA HIS A 265 9.20 29.50 -5.82
C HIS A 265 10.43 28.95 -5.08
N PRO A 266 11.63 29.40 -5.46
CA PRO A 266 12.88 28.89 -4.87
C PRO A 266 13.06 29.25 -3.39
N ASP A 267 12.34 30.22 -2.87
CA ASP A 267 12.25 30.60 -1.47
C ASP A 267 11.75 29.43 -0.59
N GLU A 268 10.89 28.57 -1.09
CA GLU A 268 10.44 27.35 -0.39
C GLU A 268 11.62 26.42 -0.03
N LEU A 269 12.70 26.47 -0.79
CA LEU A 269 13.90 25.66 -0.54
C LEU A 269 14.57 26.05 0.79
N CYS A 270 14.51 27.30 1.21
CA CYS A 270 15.07 27.75 2.48
C CYS A 270 14.39 27.02 3.66
N ASP A 271 13.05 26.95 3.64
CA ASP A 271 12.29 26.23 4.67
C ASP A 271 12.64 24.71 4.69
N ILE A 272 12.93 24.14 3.53
CA ILE A 272 13.35 22.73 3.43
C ILE A 272 14.74 22.56 4.05
N LEU A 273 15.71 23.41 3.68
CA LEU A 273 17.09 23.33 4.16
C LEU A 273 17.17 23.46 5.69
N ASP A 274 16.37 24.34 6.29
CA ASP A 274 16.26 24.49 7.74
C ASP A 274 15.79 23.18 8.42
N ASN A 275 14.98 22.37 7.72
CA ASN A 275 14.45 21.12 8.25
C ASN A 275 15.34 19.89 7.92
N VAL A 276 16.25 19.96 6.96
CA VAL A 276 17.14 18.84 6.60
C VAL A 276 17.98 18.40 7.79
N ASN A 277 18.56 19.33 8.53
CA ASN A 277 19.38 19.04 9.71
C ASN A 277 18.56 18.35 10.81
N LEU A 278 17.30 18.74 11.00
CA LEU A 278 16.39 18.11 11.95
C LEU A 278 16.11 16.64 11.55
N VAL A 279 15.85 16.38 10.29
CA VAL A 279 15.55 15.05 9.75
C VAL A 279 16.79 14.14 9.84
N ARG A 280 17.96 14.68 9.52
CA ARG A 280 19.23 13.92 9.59
C ARG A 280 19.65 13.59 11.02
N ALA A 281 19.28 14.40 11.99
CA ALA A 281 19.51 14.06 13.41
C ALA A 281 18.78 12.78 13.83
N GLY A 282 17.73 12.36 13.11
CA GLY A 282 17.02 11.10 13.27
C GLY A 282 17.54 9.96 12.41
N ASN A 283 18.68 10.11 11.74
CA ASN A 283 19.25 9.14 10.78
C ASN A 283 18.33 8.81 9.58
N PHE A 284 17.52 9.78 9.15
CA PHE A 284 16.72 9.62 7.93
C PHE A 284 17.51 10.02 6.69
N ASP A 285 17.31 9.26 5.62
CA ASP A 285 17.68 9.68 4.29
C ASP A 285 16.78 10.83 3.81
N VAL A 286 17.35 11.76 3.04
CA VAL A 286 16.63 12.95 2.58
C VAL A 286 16.57 12.96 1.06
N GLY A 287 15.34 13.07 0.53
CA GLY A 287 15.09 13.36 -0.87
C GLY A 287 14.41 14.71 -1.04
N ILE A 288 14.79 15.48 -2.05
CA ILE A 288 14.16 16.75 -2.39
C ILE A 288 13.68 16.71 -3.82
N LEU A 289 12.37 16.78 -4.03
CA LEU A 289 11.75 16.81 -5.35
C LEU A 289 11.60 18.28 -5.80
N ALA A 290 12.37 18.65 -6.80
CA ALA A 290 12.20 19.93 -7.49
C ALA A 290 11.11 19.80 -8.57
N ILE A 291 9.95 20.37 -8.34
CA ILE A 291 8.81 20.30 -9.25
C ILE A 291 8.98 21.35 -10.37
N SER A 292 8.85 20.90 -11.61
CA SER A 292 8.81 21.75 -12.80
C SER A 292 7.42 21.65 -13.47
N GLU A 293 7.14 22.53 -14.44
CA GLU A 293 5.89 22.45 -15.23
C GLU A 293 5.79 21.20 -16.11
N HIS A 294 6.95 20.60 -16.47
CA HIS A 294 6.98 19.42 -17.31
C HIS A 294 6.46 18.17 -16.58
N PHE A 295 5.60 17.41 -17.23
CA PHE A 295 5.16 16.12 -16.73
C PHE A 295 6.32 15.11 -16.75
N PHE A 296 6.28 14.16 -15.81
CA PHE A 296 7.16 13.00 -15.89
C PHE A 296 6.94 12.25 -17.23
N ARG A 297 8.05 11.91 -17.87
CA ARG A 297 8.04 11.14 -19.13
C ARG A 297 8.81 9.83 -18.93
N PRO A 298 8.18 8.81 -18.33
CA PRO A 298 8.87 7.56 -17.97
C PRO A 298 9.64 6.90 -19.13
N VAL A 299 9.12 7.01 -20.37
CA VAL A 299 9.76 6.44 -21.56
C VAL A 299 11.16 7.00 -21.81
N ASN A 300 11.40 8.23 -21.40
CA ASN A 300 12.71 8.91 -21.60
C ASN A 300 13.78 8.46 -20.61
N GLY A 301 13.45 7.62 -19.64
CA GLY A 301 14.41 7.03 -18.72
C GLY A 301 14.69 7.86 -17.47
N ILE A 302 15.44 7.22 -16.58
CA ILE A 302 15.94 7.82 -15.34
C ILE A 302 17.42 8.11 -15.53
N HIS A 303 17.82 9.37 -15.35
CA HIS A 303 19.21 9.79 -15.40
C HIS A 303 19.73 9.97 -13.96
N VAL A 304 20.80 9.26 -13.62
CA VAL A 304 21.47 9.35 -12.31
C VAL A 304 22.84 10.00 -12.53
N TRP A 305 23.06 11.12 -11.84
CA TRP A 305 24.31 11.86 -11.92
C TRP A 305 25.15 11.65 -10.67
N ILE A 306 26.34 11.09 -10.83
CA ILE A 306 27.29 10.76 -9.77
C ILE A 306 28.53 11.61 -9.96
N ARG A 307 28.96 12.32 -8.90
CA ARG A 307 30.20 13.09 -8.85
C ARG A 307 31.18 12.42 -7.89
N GLU A 308 32.42 12.86 -7.89
CA GLU A 308 33.48 12.37 -6.98
C GLU A 308 33.08 12.39 -5.51
N HIS A 309 32.34 13.44 -5.11
CA HIS A 309 31.90 13.63 -3.70
C HIS A 309 30.66 12.82 -3.34
N ASP A 310 30.07 12.09 -4.28
CA ASP A 310 28.83 11.32 -4.08
C ASP A 310 29.11 9.84 -3.74
N GLU A 311 30.33 9.45 -3.36
CA GLU A 311 30.68 8.04 -3.09
C GLU A 311 29.71 7.34 -2.16
N ASN A 312 29.35 7.99 -1.05
CA ASN A 312 28.40 7.43 -0.07
C ASN A 312 26.96 7.36 -0.60
N ASN A 313 26.58 8.27 -1.49
CA ASN A 313 25.24 8.37 -2.05
C ASN A 313 25.06 7.54 -3.34
N THR A 314 26.14 7.13 -3.98
CA THR A 314 26.12 6.43 -5.27
C THR A 314 25.18 5.22 -5.25
N ASN A 315 25.37 4.31 -4.30
CA ASN A 315 24.58 3.10 -4.18
C ASN A 315 23.10 3.43 -3.93
N PHE A 316 22.84 4.42 -3.09
CA PHE A 316 21.50 4.89 -2.74
C PHE A 316 20.77 5.49 -3.96
N MET A 317 21.41 6.37 -4.71
CA MET A 317 20.82 6.98 -5.91
C MET A 317 20.50 5.94 -6.99
N ILE A 318 21.39 4.98 -7.23
CA ILE A 318 21.17 3.90 -8.19
C ILE A 318 20.02 3.01 -7.71
N LEU A 319 20.00 2.65 -6.43
CA LEU A 319 18.93 1.84 -5.82
C LEU A 319 17.58 2.52 -5.93
N LEU A 320 17.48 3.83 -5.65
CA LEU A 320 16.25 4.59 -5.83
C LEU A 320 15.77 4.56 -7.29
N GLY A 321 16.68 4.78 -8.25
CA GLY A 321 16.34 4.67 -9.67
C GLY A 321 15.79 3.29 -10.04
N TYR A 322 16.39 2.23 -9.51
CA TYR A 322 15.96 0.86 -9.72
C TYR A 322 14.59 0.57 -9.10
N ILE A 323 14.35 1.04 -7.86
CA ILE A 323 13.06 0.91 -7.19
C ILE A 323 11.96 1.60 -7.99
N ILE A 324 12.20 2.82 -8.47
CA ILE A 324 11.24 3.56 -9.30
C ILE A 324 10.94 2.81 -10.60
N MET A 325 11.97 2.27 -11.26
CA MET A 325 11.82 1.49 -12.50
C MET A 325 11.02 0.19 -12.32
N SER A 326 10.92 -0.34 -11.12
CA SER A 326 10.10 -1.53 -10.82
C SER A 326 8.60 -1.29 -11.01
N HIS A 327 8.15 -0.03 -11.00
CA HIS A 327 6.76 0.32 -11.18
C HIS A 327 6.29 0.17 -12.64
N ALA A 328 5.03 -0.20 -12.83
CA ALA A 328 4.44 -0.44 -14.15
C ALA A 328 4.54 0.77 -15.10
N ASP A 329 4.47 1.99 -14.58
CA ASP A 329 4.60 3.24 -15.36
C ASP A 329 5.98 3.35 -16.03
N TRP A 330 7.02 2.75 -15.42
CA TRP A 330 8.43 2.77 -15.87
C TRP A 330 8.86 1.50 -16.60
N LYS A 331 7.96 0.54 -16.85
CA LYS A 331 8.30 -0.77 -17.44
C LYS A 331 9.03 -0.72 -18.78
N LYS A 332 8.84 0.35 -19.57
CA LYS A 332 9.51 0.56 -20.86
C LYS A 332 10.66 1.56 -20.77
N SER A 333 11.07 1.91 -19.57
CA SER A 333 12.10 2.88 -19.28
C SER A 333 13.48 2.21 -19.23
N HIS A 334 14.51 3.05 -19.15
CA HIS A 334 15.90 2.65 -18.95
C HIS A 334 16.54 3.57 -17.92
N ILE A 335 17.58 3.07 -17.26
CA ILE A 335 18.41 3.88 -16.38
C ILE A 335 19.70 4.24 -17.11
N LYS A 336 20.10 5.49 -17.02
CA LYS A 336 21.37 5.98 -17.55
C LYS A 336 22.12 6.67 -16.43
N ILE A 337 23.38 6.29 -16.25
CA ILE A 337 24.23 6.79 -15.20
C ILE A 337 25.29 7.66 -15.83
N PHE A 338 25.37 8.90 -15.38
CA PHE A 338 26.42 9.84 -15.77
C PHE A 338 27.42 9.95 -14.64
N LEU A 339 28.65 9.56 -14.93
CA LEU A 339 29.76 9.73 -13.99
C LEU A 339 30.53 10.98 -14.38
N ALA A 340 30.40 12.02 -13.59
CA ALA A 340 31.03 13.32 -13.84
C ALA A 340 32.20 13.53 -12.87
N SER A 341 33.40 13.60 -13.40
CA SER A 341 34.62 13.75 -12.62
C SER A 341 35.61 14.72 -13.31
N ALA A 342 36.40 15.41 -12.49
CA ALA A 342 37.53 16.16 -12.98
C ALA A 342 38.60 15.22 -13.57
N LYS A 343 39.50 15.77 -14.40
CA LYS A 343 40.49 14.99 -15.13
C LYS A 343 41.40 14.15 -14.23
N GLU A 344 41.68 14.64 -13.02
CA GLU A 344 42.61 14.00 -12.07
C GLU A 344 42.01 12.79 -11.34
N GLY A 345 40.70 12.78 -11.04
CA GLY A 345 39.99 11.69 -10.34
C GLY A 345 39.30 10.65 -11.25
N TYR A 346 39.26 10.91 -12.55
CA TYR A 346 38.46 10.15 -13.52
C TYR A 346 38.76 8.63 -13.52
N SER A 347 40.03 8.26 -13.52
CA SER A 347 40.43 6.85 -13.62
C SER A 347 40.06 6.06 -12.38
N GLU A 348 40.22 6.63 -11.19
CA GLU A 348 39.94 5.98 -9.92
C GLU A 348 38.44 5.75 -9.70
N VAL A 349 37.61 6.75 -9.97
CA VAL A 349 36.17 6.66 -9.87
C VAL A 349 35.57 5.66 -10.86
N LYS A 350 36.16 5.62 -12.09
CA LYS A 350 35.76 4.66 -13.10
C LYS A 350 36.05 3.23 -12.67
N GLU A 351 37.27 2.96 -12.21
CA GLU A 351 37.73 1.63 -11.81
C GLU A 351 36.90 1.13 -10.57
N ASN A 352 36.65 1.98 -9.59
CA ASN A 352 35.84 1.66 -8.42
C ASN A 352 34.39 1.29 -8.82
N LEU A 353 33.79 2.02 -9.76
CA LEU A 353 32.42 1.71 -10.20
C LEU A 353 32.39 0.43 -11.07
N GLU A 354 33.35 0.20 -11.93
CA GLU A 354 33.49 -1.02 -12.73
C GLU A 354 33.68 -2.25 -11.83
N GLU A 355 34.47 -2.13 -10.78
CA GLU A 355 34.68 -3.18 -9.79
C GLU A 355 33.41 -3.52 -9.04
N ARG A 356 32.64 -2.51 -8.59
CA ARG A 356 31.35 -2.71 -7.91
C ARG A 356 30.30 -3.37 -8.81
N ILE A 357 30.27 -3.04 -10.09
CA ILE A 357 29.37 -3.66 -11.06
C ILE A 357 29.76 -5.11 -11.30
N THR A 358 31.07 -5.36 -11.52
CA THR A 358 31.62 -6.70 -11.78
C THR A 358 31.42 -7.61 -10.57
N ALA A 359 31.52 -7.07 -9.37
CA ALA A 359 31.22 -7.79 -8.12
C ALA A 359 29.73 -8.12 -7.95
N GLY A 360 28.86 -7.73 -8.89
CA GLY A 360 27.42 -7.99 -8.84
C GLY A 360 26.66 -7.23 -7.77
N ARG A 361 27.26 -6.18 -7.21
CA ARG A 361 26.64 -5.37 -6.13
C ARG A 361 25.64 -4.35 -6.65
N LEU A 362 25.68 -4.03 -7.95
CA LEU A 362 24.79 -3.07 -8.59
C LEU A 362 24.03 -3.74 -9.73
N PRO A 363 22.70 -3.53 -9.86
CA PRO A 363 21.89 -4.13 -10.92
C PRO A 363 21.98 -3.35 -12.24
N ILE A 364 23.19 -2.99 -12.67
CA ILE A 364 23.49 -2.20 -13.87
C ILE A 364 24.59 -2.87 -14.67
N THR A 365 24.66 -2.49 -15.95
CA THR A 365 25.71 -2.91 -16.85
C THR A 365 26.55 -1.71 -17.28
N LEU A 366 27.77 -1.94 -17.72
CA LEU A 366 28.67 -0.87 -18.22
C LEU A 366 28.06 -0.08 -19.40
N SER A 367 27.15 -0.69 -20.15
CA SER A 367 26.44 -0.02 -21.23
C SER A 367 25.46 1.08 -20.77
N ASN A 368 25.09 1.08 -19.50
CA ASN A 368 24.23 2.11 -18.90
C ASN A 368 25.00 3.33 -18.39
N ILE A 369 26.36 3.29 -18.47
CA ILE A 369 27.22 4.32 -17.88
C ILE A 369 27.81 5.16 -18.97
N GLU A 370 27.68 6.47 -18.85
CA GLU A 370 28.36 7.48 -19.65
C GLU A 370 29.30 8.28 -18.75
N PHE A 371 30.56 8.30 -19.12
CA PHE A 371 31.59 9.04 -18.41
C PHE A 371 31.72 10.45 -18.98
N ILE A 372 31.65 11.46 -18.12
CA ILE A 372 31.72 12.86 -18.48
C ILE A 372 32.89 13.50 -17.75
N MET A 373 33.83 14.07 -18.54
CA MET A 373 34.92 14.85 -17.99
C MET A 373 34.44 16.28 -17.75
N LEU A 374 34.60 16.77 -16.53
CA LEU A 374 34.27 18.14 -16.16
C LEU A 374 35.47 19.04 -16.47
N ASP A 375 35.23 20.03 -17.32
CA ASP A 375 36.19 21.09 -17.60
C ASP A 375 35.89 22.33 -16.75
N GLU A 376 36.90 23.13 -16.42
CA GLU A 376 36.75 24.35 -15.64
C GLU A 376 35.83 25.41 -16.29
N GLU A 377 35.66 25.31 -17.63
CA GLU A 377 34.85 26.26 -18.41
C GLU A 377 33.34 26.03 -18.29
N HIS A 378 32.89 24.80 -17.97
CA HIS A 378 31.47 24.46 -17.95
C HIS A 378 30.98 24.19 -16.55
N LYS A 379 29.90 24.87 -16.15
CA LYS A 379 29.21 24.56 -14.86
C LYS A 379 28.54 23.20 -14.95
N PHE A 380 28.66 22.41 -13.90
CA PHE A 380 27.98 21.10 -13.79
C PHE A 380 26.46 21.19 -14.08
N SER A 381 25.79 22.25 -13.61
CA SER A 381 24.37 22.52 -13.87
C SER A 381 24.01 22.60 -15.36
N ASP A 382 24.92 23.16 -16.17
CA ASP A 382 24.69 23.38 -17.59
C ASP A 382 24.80 22.06 -18.34
N ILE A 383 25.80 21.23 -18.00
CA ILE A 383 25.98 19.89 -18.52
C ILE A 383 24.80 18.98 -18.19
N VAL A 384 24.31 19.03 -16.91
CA VAL A 384 23.13 18.28 -16.51
C VAL A 384 21.90 18.71 -17.30
N THR A 385 21.72 20.01 -17.47
CA THR A 385 20.58 20.56 -18.21
C THR A 385 20.63 20.16 -19.67
N GLU A 386 21.78 20.22 -20.31
CA GLU A 386 21.95 19.82 -21.72
C GLU A 386 21.64 18.32 -21.92
N ARG A 387 22.20 17.46 -21.07
CA ARG A 387 22.12 16.01 -21.25
C ARG A 387 20.83 15.39 -20.71
N SER A 388 20.20 16.02 -19.73
CA SER A 388 19.04 15.48 -19.03
C SER A 388 17.77 16.28 -19.21
N SER A 389 17.74 17.30 -20.08
CA SER A 389 16.53 18.12 -20.36
C SER A 389 15.32 17.30 -20.79
N GLN A 390 15.55 16.18 -21.45
CA GLN A 390 14.51 15.27 -21.94
C GLN A 390 14.28 14.06 -21.01
N ALA A 391 15.06 13.89 -19.95
CA ALA A 391 14.91 12.77 -19.04
C ALA A 391 13.51 12.70 -18.40
N GLY A 392 13.04 11.50 -18.13
CA GLY A 392 11.80 11.31 -17.40
C GLY A 392 11.93 11.72 -15.94
N LEU A 393 13.06 11.38 -15.32
CA LEU A 393 13.45 11.78 -13.98
C LEU A 393 14.97 11.92 -13.92
N THR A 394 15.47 12.94 -13.24
CA THR A 394 16.91 13.13 -13.00
C THR A 394 17.16 13.05 -11.49
N ILE A 395 18.08 12.17 -11.08
CA ILE A 395 18.52 12.00 -9.69
C ILE A 395 19.94 12.56 -9.58
N ILE A 396 20.14 13.48 -8.63
CA ILE A 396 21.42 14.15 -8.39
C ILE A 396 21.72 14.07 -6.89
N GLY A 397 22.93 13.69 -6.52
CA GLY A 397 23.39 13.73 -5.15
C GLY A 397 23.59 15.18 -4.67
N PHE A 398 23.32 15.42 -3.40
CA PHE A 398 23.73 16.65 -2.75
C PHE A 398 24.52 16.34 -1.47
N HIS A 399 25.49 17.21 -1.18
CA HIS A 399 26.41 17.02 -0.06
C HIS A 399 26.10 17.99 1.07
N GLU A 400 26.54 17.65 2.29
CA GLU A 400 26.31 18.42 3.52
C GLU A 400 26.84 19.85 3.44
N ASP A 401 27.91 20.10 2.70
CA ASP A 401 28.52 21.41 2.60
C ASP A 401 27.64 22.46 1.90
N ILE A 402 26.62 22.02 1.17
CA ILE A 402 25.61 22.91 0.58
C ILE A 402 24.67 23.47 1.65
N LEU A 403 24.63 22.87 2.83
CA LEU A 403 23.75 23.24 3.95
C LEU A 403 24.42 24.20 4.93
N LYS A 404 25.69 24.53 4.75
CA LYS A 404 26.47 25.53 5.51
C LYS A 404 26.47 26.87 4.80
#